data_b291c73ca1473e7a8395fa5d313938da
#
_entry.id   b291c73ca1473e7a8395fa5d313938da
#
_cell.length_a   1.000
_cell.length_b   1.000
_cell.length_c   1.000
_cell.angle_alpha   90.00
_cell.angle_beta   90.00
_cell.angle_gamma   90.00
#
_symmetry.space_group_name_H-M   'P 1'
#
loop_
_entity.id
_entity.type
_entity.pdbx_description
1 polymer ?
#
loop_
_entity_poly.entity_id
_entity_poly.type
_entity_poly.pdbx_seq_one_letter_code
_entity_poly.pdbx_strand_id
1 'polypeptide(L)'
;MGQPQTLNKIGAPNGATFAGVQIDLHGYHPRDIKGAPLMRIVEQAWQMGAPRIRFIHGHGRARGKSPGFYNTNTGYFGLSIRRALRRNRELRQWIKYSTLDCSDWGRTTVKLKRNAKPTRTALDLGVLPPRTQPL
;
A
#
# COMPACT_ATOMS: atom_id res chain seq x y z
N MET A 1 9.60 20.99 -10.02
CA MET A 1 9.22 20.42 -9.86
C MET A 1 9.30 19.59 -9.42
N GLY A 2 9.05 19.45 -9.23
CA GLY A 2 9.52 18.54 -8.39
C GLY A 2 9.05 17.26 -8.55
N GLN A 3 9.78 16.43 -8.04
CA GLN A 3 9.42 15.05 -7.95
C GLN A 3 8.25 14.87 -7.03
N PRO A 4 7.33 13.99 -7.35
CA PRO A 4 6.37 13.55 -6.35
C PRO A 4 7.11 12.99 -5.17
N GLN A 5 6.76 13.45 -4.02
CA GLN A 5 7.49 13.07 -2.83
C GLN A 5 7.36 11.61 -2.48
N THR A 6 6.28 11.02 -2.91
CA THR A 6 6.00 9.64 -2.58
C THR A 6 6.57 8.68 -3.60
N LEU A 7 7.17 9.19 -4.66
CA LEU A 7 7.64 8.33 -5.72
C LEU A 7 9.10 8.01 -5.50
N ASN A 8 9.35 6.85 -5.00
CA ASN A 8 10.63 6.21 -5.09
C ASN A 8 11.83 6.97 -4.56
N LYS A 9 11.65 7.89 -3.68
CA LYS A 9 12.80 8.58 -3.12
C LYS A 9 13.15 8.09 -1.75
N ILE A 10 12.36 7.18 -1.23
CA ILE A 10 12.53 6.67 0.11
C ILE A 10 13.50 5.51 0.05
N GLY A 11 14.60 5.63 0.76
CA GLY A 11 15.60 4.59 0.80
C GLY A 11 15.11 3.37 1.56
N ALA A 12 15.48 2.20 1.07
CA ALA A 12 15.28 0.98 1.82
C ALA A 12 16.33 0.90 2.92
N PRO A 13 16.10 0.09 3.96
CA PRO A 13 17.04 -0.01 5.06
C PRO A 13 18.45 -0.42 4.64
N ASN A 14 18.59 -1.12 3.56
CA ASN A 14 19.91 -1.53 3.07
C ASN A 14 20.52 -0.57 2.08
N GLY A 15 19.95 0.64 1.97
CA GLY A 15 20.45 1.64 1.06
C GLY A 15 19.88 1.59 -0.34
N ALA A 16 19.16 0.54 -0.68
CA ALA A 16 18.51 0.47 -1.97
C ALA A 16 17.28 1.38 -1.99
N THR A 17 16.87 1.81 -3.17
CA THR A 17 15.65 2.61 -3.32
C THR A 17 14.52 1.72 -3.81
N PHE A 18 13.32 2.07 -3.43
CA PHE A 18 12.13 1.38 -3.90
C PHE A 18 11.60 2.11 -5.14
N ALA A 19 11.44 1.38 -6.23
CA ALA A 19 10.91 1.97 -7.46
C ALA A 19 9.39 1.92 -7.42
N GLY A 20 8.78 3.03 -7.06
CA GLY A 20 7.32 3.10 -7.03
C GLY A 20 6.81 4.08 -6.00
N VAL A 21 5.55 3.93 -5.67
CA VAL A 21 4.85 4.73 -4.68
C VAL A 21 4.80 3.97 -3.37
N GLN A 22 5.07 4.64 -2.28
CA GLN A 22 5.04 4.03 -0.96
C GLN A 22 4.11 4.82 -0.06
N ILE A 23 3.18 4.12 0.58
CA ILE A 23 2.16 4.73 1.44
C ILE A 23 2.32 4.19 2.85
N ASP A 24 2.51 5.10 3.79
CA ASP A 24 2.59 4.74 5.20
C ASP A 24 1.20 4.78 5.81
N LEU A 25 0.71 3.64 6.27
CA LEU A 25 -0.63 3.52 6.81
C LEU A 25 -0.67 3.51 8.33
N HIS A 26 0.44 3.82 8.98
CA HIS A 26 0.42 3.92 10.44
C HIS A 26 -0.60 4.95 10.91
N GLY A 27 -1.30 4.63 11.99
CA GLY A 27 -2.26 5.57 12.56
C GLY A 27 -3.65 5.48 11.97
N TYR A 28 -3.83 4.65 10.94
CA TYR A 28 -5.14 4.40 10.37
C TYR A 28 -5.71 3.10 10.87
N HIS A 29 -7.03 3.00 10.85
CA HIS A 29 -7.70 1.73 11.08
C HIS A 29 -7.95 1.07 9.73
N PRO A 30 -7.72 -0.24 9.60
CA PRO A 30 -7.88 -0.88 8.28
C PRO A 30 -9.28 -0.72 7.68
N ARG A 31 -10.32 -0.68 8.50
CA ARG A 31 -11.67 -0.50 7.96
C ARG A 31 -11.86 0.85 7.27
N ASP A 32 -11.04 1.85 7.64
CA ASP A 32 -11.15 3.18 7.06
C ASP A 32 -10.34 3.29 5.76
N ILE A 33 -9.50 2.30 5.47
CA ILE A 33 -8.61 2.35 4.31
C ILE A 33 -9.04 1.38 3.23
N LYS A 34 -9.50 0.19 3.58
CA LYS A 34 -9.63 -0.92 2.64
C LYS A 34 -10.70 -0.73 1.56
N GLY A 35 -11.55 0.25 1.69
CA GLY A 35 -12.60 0.52 0.71
C GLY A 35 -12.18 1.55 -0.33
N ALA A 36 -12.97 2.61 -0.45
CA ALA A 36 -12.74 3.65 -1.45
C ALA A 36 -11.38 4.33 -1.33
N PRO A 37 -10.86 4.62 -0.13
CA PRO A 37 -9.53 5.23 -0.06
C PRO A 37 -8.44 4.37 -0.69
N LEU A 38 -8.46 3.06 -0.48
CA LEU A 38 -7.49 2.18 -1.09
C LEU A 38 -7.59 2.22 -2.61
N MET A 39 -8.82 2.18 -3.13
CA MET A 39 -9.02 2.26 -4.57
C MET A 39 -8.48 3.55 -5.15
N ARG A 40 -8.74 4.66 -4.49
CA ARG A 40 -8.30 5.95 -5.02
C ARG A 40 -6.79 6.10 -5.00
N ILE A 41 -6.15 5.58 -3.96
CA ILE A 41 -4.69 5.63 -3.89
C ILE A 41 -4.07 4.75 -4.98
N VAL A 42 -4.60 3.57 -5.19
CA VAL A 42 -4.09 2.68 -6.24
C VAL A 42 -4.28 3.31 -7.61
N GLU A 43 -5.45 3.88 -7.85
CA GLU A 43 -5.73 4.55 -9.11
C GLU A 43 -4.75 5.70 -9.35
N GLN A 44 -4.51 6.52 -8.34
CA GLN A 44 -3.57 7.63 -8.47
C GLN A 44 -2.17 7.14 -8.77
N ALA A 45 -1.72 6.09 -8.10
CA ALA A 45 -0.39 5.54 -8.37
C ALA A 45 -0.28 5.07 -9.81
N TRP A 46 -1.32 4.44 -10.33
CA TRP A 46 -1.35 4.04 -11.73
C TRP A 46 -1.34 5.25 -12.66
N GLN A 47 -2.09 6.30 -12.29
CA GLN A 47 -2.10 7.54 -13.08
C GLN A 47 -0.74 8.22 -13.10
N MET A 48 0.07 7.99 -12.09
CA MET A 48 1.44 8.52 -12.05
C MET A 48 2.40 7.71 -12.90
N GLY A 49 1.97 6.57 -13.40
CA GLY A 49 2.87 5.69 -14.14
C GLY A 49 3.82 4.93 -13.25
N ALA A 50 3.54 4.85 -11.96
CA ALA A 50 4.41 4.14 -11.04
C ALA A 50 4.45 2.65 -11.36
N PRO A 51 5.63 2.01 -11.26
CA PRO A 51 5.71 0.58 -11.54
C PRO A 51 5.15 -0.30 -10.43
N ARG A 52 5.17 0.19 -9.19
CA ARG A 52 4.71 -0.58 -8.04
C ARG A 52 4.13 0.33 -7.00
N ILE A 53 3.28 -0.24 -6.14
CA ILE A 53 2.81 0.45 -4.96
C ILE A 53 3.06 -0.43 -3.75
N ARG A 54 3.55 0.18 -2.68
CA ARG A 54 3.87 -0.50 -1.43
C ARG A 54 3.10 0.16 -0.30
N PHE A 55 2.47 -0.68 0.51
CA PHE A 55 1.77 -0.22 1.69
C PHE A 55 2.56 -0.63 2.92
N ILE A 56 2.90 0.34 3.76
CA ILE A 56 3.57 0.09 5.03
C ILE A 56 2.50 0.08 6.10
N HIS A 57 2.18 -1.09 6.61
CA HIS A 57 1.12 -1.25 7.61
C HIS A 57 1.66 -1.71 8.95
N GLY A 58 2.95 -2.01 9.02
CA GLY A 58 3.55 -2.50 10.24
C GLY A 58 3.19 -3.94 10.52
N HIS A 59 3.79 -4.49 11.55
CA HIS A 59 3.54 -5.88 11.94
C HIS A 59 2.24 -6.04 12.70
N GLY A 60 1.75 -4.96 13.32
CA GLY A 60 0.49 -4.98 14.02
C GLY A 60 0.61 -5.53 15.42
N ARG A 61 -0.40 -5.22 16.22
CA ARG A 61 -0.43 -5.65 17.61
C ARG A 61 -0.98 -7.03 17.80
N ALA A 62 -1.64 -7.56 16.80
CA ALA A 62 -2.22 -8.89 16.91
C ALA A 62 -1.16 -9.97 16.98
N ARG A 63 0.05 -9.65 16.56
CA ARG A 63 1.13 -10.60 16.58
C ARG A 63 1.41 -11.03 18.02
N GLY A 64 1.39 -12.34 18.26
CA GLY A 64 1.63 -12.89 19.57
C GLY A 64 0.44 -12.83 20.51
N LYS A 65 -0.65 -12.24 20.11
CA LYS A 65 -1.83 -12.14 20.95
C LYS A 65 -2.78 -13.31 20.78
N SER A 66 -2.82 -13.86 19.60
CA SER A 66 -3.70 -14.97 19.29
C SER A 66 -2.90 -15.97 18.50
N PRO A 67 -2.04 -16.72 19.15
CA PRO A 67 -1.07 -17.56 18.44
C PRO A 67 -1.72 -18.55 17.49
N GLY A 68 -2.85 -19.08 17.82
CA GLY A 68 -3.52 -20.00 16.91
C GLY A 68 -4.30 -19.30 15.81
N PHE A 69 -4.53 -18.03 15.96
CA PHE A 69 -5.35 -17.28 15.04
C PHE A 69 -4.55 -16.74 13.87
N TYR A 70 -3.37 -16.24 14.14
CA TYR A 70 -2.50 -15.72 13.10
C TYR A 70 -1.34 -16.68 12.89
N ASN A 71 -1.34 -17.33 11.76
CA ASN A 71 -0.24 -18.18 11.37
C ASN A 71 0.87 -17.41 10.70
N THR A 72 0.78 -16.11 10.75
CA THR A 72 1.70 -15.22 10.08
C THR A 72 2.12 -14.16 11.07
N ASN A 73 3.27 -13.57 10.84
CA ASN A 73 3.76 -12.47 11.65
C ASN A 73 3.23 -11.13 11.19
N THR A 74 2.41 -11.12 10.16
CA THR A 74 1.73 -9.92 9.71
C THR A 74 0.52 -9.71 10.60
N GLY A 75 0.36 -8.50 11.11
CA GLY A 75 -0.76 -8.19 11.96
C GLY A 75 -2.04 -7.99 11.18
N TYR A 76 -3.08 -7.64 11.91
CA TYR A 76 -4.42 -7.53 11.36
C TYR A 76 -4.51 -6.54 10.20
N PHE A 77 -3.83 -5.40 10.30
CA PHE A 77 -3.89 -4.39 9.26
C PHE A 77 -3.35 -4.97 7.93
N GLY A 78 -2.17 -5.60 8.01
CA GLY A 78 -1.59 -6.17 6.80
C GLY A 78 -2.47 -7.23 6.17
N LEU A 79 -3.06 -8.09 7.00
CA LEU A 79 -3.97 -9.10 6.50
C LEU A 79 -5.18 -8.49 5.82
N SER A 80 -5.71 -7.41 6.38
CA SER A 80 -6.87 -6.72 5.80
C SER A 80 -6.54 -6.11 4.46
N ILE A 81 -5.39 -5.45 4.35
CA ILE A 81 -4.97 -4.84 3.09
C ILE A 81 -4.72 -5.91 2.03
N ARG A 82 -4.04 -6.99 2.40
CA ARG A 82 -3.77 -8.07 1.45
C ARG A 82 -5.05 -8.71 0.93
N ARG A 83 -6.02 -8.89 1.83
CA ARG A 83 -7.30 -9.44 1.43
C ARG A 83 -8.03 -8.50 0.48
N ALA A 84 -8.02 -7.20 0.77
CA ALA A 84 -8.67 -6.23 -0.10
C ALA A 84 -8.02 -6.22 -1.48
N LEU A 85 -6.69 -6.27 -1.54
CA LEU A 85 -5.99 -6.28 -2.82
C LEU A 85 -6.30 -7.53 -3.64
N ARG A 86 -6.51 -8.66 -2.99
CA ARG A 86 -6.84 -9.90 -3.69
C ARG A 86 -8.30 -9.96 -4.14
N ARG A 87 -9.21 -9.44 -3.35
CA ARG A 87 -10.64 -9.67 -3.57
C ARG A 87 -11.33 -8.57 -4.33
N ASN A 88 -10.81 -7.36 -4.29
CA ASN A 88 -11.44 -6.25 -4.98
C ASN A 88 -11.09 -6.30 -6.45
N ARG A 89 -12.04 -6.79 -7.26
CA ARG A 89 -11.81 -6.95 -8.69
C ARG A 89 -11.60 -5.63 -9.41
N GLU A 90 -12.17 -4.56 -8.90
CA GLU A 90 -12.01 -3.27 -9.53
C GLU A 90 -10.56 -2.81 -9.52
N LEU A 91 -9.80 -3.23 -8.52
CA LEU A 91 -8.38 -2.86 -8.46
C LEU A 91 -7.59 -3.47 -9.61
N ARG A 92 -8.08 -4.55 -10.18
CA ARG A 92 -7.36 -5.25 -11.25
C ARG A 92 -7.24 -4.47 -12.54
N GLN A 93 -7.97 -3.40 -12.67
CA GLN A 93 -7.75 -2.52 -13.81
C GLN A 93 -6.41 -1.78 -13.70
N TRP A 94 -5.86 -1.69 -12.49
CA TRP A 94 -4.62 -0.96 -12.25
C TRP A 94 -3.49 -1.82 -11.72
N ILE A 95 -3.78 -2.93 -11.06
CA ILE A 95 -2.75 -3.76 -10.45
C ILE A 95 -2.66 -5.12 -11.12
N LYS A 96 -1.46 -5.71 -11.04
CA LYS A 96 -1.23 -7.10 -11.43
C LYS A 96 -1.31 -7.92 -10.15
N TYR A 97 -2.50 -8.35 -9.79
CA TYR A 97 -2.70 -8.94 -8.46
C TYR A 97 -1.88 -10.21 -8.24
N SER A 98 -1.50 -10.91 -9.30
CA SER A 98 -0.65 -12.09 -9.18
C SER A 98 0.76 -11.75 -8.70
N THR A 99 1.13 -10.49 -8.70
CA THR A 99 2.45 -10.05 -8.24
C THR A 99 2.44 -9.59 -6.80
N LEU A 100 1.35 -9.81 -6.09
CA LEU A 100 1.23 -9.41 -4.69
C LEU A 100 2.34 -10.05 -3.88
N ASP A 101 3.16 -9.22 -3.27
CA ASP A 101 4.32 -9.64 -2.50
C ASP A 101 4.03 -9.44 -1.03
N CYS A 102 3.86 -10.54 -0.32
CA CYS A 102 3.56 -10.57 1.10
C CYS A 102 4.73 -11.11 1.91
N SER A 103 5.92 -11.13 1.33
CA SER A 103 7.08 -11.71 2.00
C SER A 103 7.58 -10.87 3.18
N ASP A 104 7.30 -9.59 3.17
CA ASP A 104 7.66 -8.70 4.27
C ASP A 104 6.47 -8.61 5.23
N TRP A 105 6.72 -8.81 6.51
CA TRP A 105 5.64 -8.83 7.49
C TRP A 105 4.99 -7.48 7.70
N GLY A 106 5.73 -6.40 7.52
CA GLY A 106 5.24 -5.05 7.77
C GLY A 106 4.86 -4.29 6.52
N ARG A 107 5.00 -4.90 5.36
CA ARG A 107 4.77 -4.23 4.09
C ARG A 107 4.08 -5.16 3.11
N THR A 108 3.34 -4.58 2.21
CA THR A 108 2.70 -5.33 1.11
C THR A 108 2.92 -4.55 -0.16
N THR A 109 3.42 -5.21 -1.19
CA THR A 109 3.77 -4.57 -2.45
C THR A 109 3.08 -5.28 -3.59
N VAL A 110 2.67 -4.52 -4.60
CA VAL A 110 2.08 -5.11 -5.80
C VAL A 110 2.50 -4.27 -7.00
N LYS A 111 2.70 -4.93 -8.14
CA LYS A 111 3.04 -4.22 -9.36
C LYS A 111 1.80 -3.60 -9.97
N LEU A 112 1.98 -2.42 -10.54
CA LEU A 112 0.92 -1.73 -11.27
C LEU A 112 1.02 -2.08 -12.74
N LYS A 113 -0.12 -2.06 -13.41
CA LYS A 113 -0.15 -2.24 -14.85
C LYS A 113 0.51 -1.05 -15.49
N ARG A 114 1.09 -1.28 -16.68
CA ARG A 114 1.74 -0.22 -17.40
C ARG A 114 0.72 0.86 -17.78
N ASN A 115 1.14 2.11 -17.61
CA ASN A 115 0.37 3.26 -18.07
C ASN A 115 1.27 4.07 -18.98
N ALA A 116 0.98 4.02 -20.28
CA ALA A 116 1.82 4.68 -21.27
C ALA A 116 1.65 6.19 -21.30
N LYS A 117 0.59 6.70 -20.69
CA LYS A 117 0.29 8.14 -20.69
C LYS A 117 -0.06 8.59 -19.27
N PRO A 118 0.94 8.72 -18.41
CA PRO A 118 0.66 9.19 -17.05
C PRO A 118 0.02 10.58 -17.08
N THR A 119 -0.96 10.76 -16.21
CA THR A 119 -1.69 12.01 -16.13
C THR A 119 -1.50 12.73 -14.82
N ARG A 120 -0.69 12.16 -13.93
CA ARG A 120 -0.54 12.71 -12.59
C ARG A 120 0.92 12.63 -12.16
N THR A 121 1.39 13.65 -11.45
CA THR A 121 2.78 13.70 -10.99
C THR A 121 2.91 13.56 -9.48
N ALA A 122 1.82 13.59 -8.74
CA ALA A 122 1.88 13.48 -7.28
C ALA A 122 0.60 12.83 -6.78
N LEU A 123 0.69 12.25 -5.59
CA LEU A 123 -0.48 11.73 -4.92
C LEU A 123 -1.23 12.84 -4.22
N ASP A 124 -2.54 12.72 -4.21
CA ASP A 124 -3.40 13.52 -3.36
C ASP A 124 -3.79 12.65 -2.17
N LEU A 125 -3.12 12.84 -1.06
CA LEU A 125 -3.40 12.07 0.14
C LEU A 125 -4.67 12.51 0.85
N GLY A 126 -5.32 13.56 0.35
CA GLY A 126 -6.62 13.97 0.88
C GLY A 126 -7.71 12.95 0.67
N VAL A 127 -7.49 11.95 -0.19
CA VAL A 127 -8.45 10.86 -0.34
C VAL A 127 -8.43 9.91 0.85
N LEU A 128 -7.41 9.99 1.70
CA LEU A 128 -7.36 9.20 2.92
C LEU A 128 -8.11 9.92 4.03
N PRO A 129 -8.75 9.19 4.92
CA PRO A 129 -9.39 9.83 6.08
C PRO A 129 -8.35 10.36 7.05
N PRO A 130 -8.76 11.17 8.02
CA PRO A 130 -7.85 11.54 9.09
C PRO A 130 -7.36 10.31 9.82
N ARG A 131 -6.14 10.36 10.32
CA ARG A 131 -5.63 9.28 11.14
C ARG A 131 -6.41 9.22 12.44
N THR A 132 -6.70 7.98 12.85
CA THR A 132 -7.44 7.78 14.09
C THR A 132 -6.53 7.77 15.30
N GLN A 133 -5.22 7.62 15.06
CA GLN A 133 -4.24 7.61 16.13
C GLN A 133 -3.03 8.43 15.70
N PRO A 134 -2.38 9.09 16.64
CA PRO A 134 -1.13 9.80 16.29
C PRO A 134 -0.06 8.80 15.88
N LEU A 135 0.85 9.27 15.10
CA LEU A 135 1.98 8.47 14.65
C LEU A 135 2.98 8.17 15.78
#